data_b2dcffe2f03b25b79117b1ba647c1bbc
#
_entry.id   b2dcffe2f03b25b79117b1ba647c1bbc
#
_cell.length_a   1.000
_cell.length_b   1.000
_cell.length_c   1.000
_cell.angle_alpha   90.00
_cell.angle_beta   90.00
_cell.angle_gamma   90.00
#
_symmetry.space_group_name_H-M   'P 1'
#
loop_
_entity.id
_entity.type
_entity.pdbx_description
1 polymer ?
#
loop_
_entity_poly.entity_id
_entity_poly.type
_entity_poly.pdbx_seq_one_letter_code
_entity_poly.pdbx_strand_id
1 'polypeptide(L)'
;NLDITLYIADNMTQSIFSSTTLSLKGVGKNPTKAYMSALKMINYKRPELKSFVEKGKNQIIEYYNSKCDFILKDAESLAGRKQFDEAIYTVTSIPDICKECYLKGKDVAINIFKQKLENECMQNIADARTAKAKDNYDLAASYLSNILPDVSCYNDAQILLKEIEDH
;
A
#
# COMPACT_ATOMS: atom_id res chain seq x y z
N ASN A 1 5.91 40.57 -7.82
CA ASN A 1 5.05 39.41 -8.11
C ASN A 1 5.71 38.18 -7.52
N LEU A 2 4.88 37.23 -7.04
CA LEU A 2 5.28 35.93 -6.54
C LEU A 2 4.43 34.86 -7.23
N ASP A 3 5.07 33.95 -7.94
CA ASP A 3 4.41 32.83 -8.58
C ASP A 3 4.65 31.56 -7.76
N ILE A 4 3.56 30.86 -7.41
CA ILE A 4 3.60 29.60 -6.63
C ILE A 4 2.96 28.53 -7.49
N THR A 5 3.70 27.49 -7.85
CA THR A 5 3.17 26.34 -8.56
C THR A 5 2.87 25.22 -7.59
N LEU A 6 1.64 24.71 -7.64
CA LEU A 6 1.14 23.59 -6.83
C LEU A 6 0.91 22.38 -7.73
N TYR A 7 1.18 21.21 -7.19
CA TYR A 7 0.98 19.93 -7.86
C TYR A 7 0.12 19.00 -7.00
N ILE A 8 -0.71 18.22 -7.65
CA ILE A 8 -1.33 17.02 -7.06
C ILE A 8 -0.68 15.84 -7.77
N ALA A 9 0.04 15.01 -7.02
CA ALA A 9 0.81 13.90 -7.56
C ALA A 9 0.62 12.65 -6.72
N ASP A 10 0.79 11.49 -7.34
CA ASP A 10 0.93 10.22 -6.66
C ASP A 10 2.38 10.04 -6.23
N ASN A 11 2.61 9.87 -4.94
CA ASN A 11 3.95 9.68 -4.39
C ASN A 11 4.59 8.34 -4.80
N MET A 12 3.79 7.36 -5.18
CA MET A 12 4.25 6.03 -5.56
C MET A 12 4.69 5.95 -7.01
N THR A 13 3.82 6.41 -7.91
CA THR A 13 4.07 6.37 -9.36
C THR A 13 4.80 7.62 -9.86
N GLN A 14 4.96 8.65 -8.99
CA GLN A 14 5.48 9.98 -9.35
C GLN A 14 4.65 10.67 -10.45
N SER A 15 3.43 10.17 -10.70
CA SER A 15 2.53 10.74 -11.70
C SER A 15 1.91 12.04 -11.20
N ILE A 16 1.98 13.10 -12.00
CA ILE A 16 1.33 14.37 -11.72
C ILE A 16 -0.07 14.36 -12.31
N PHE A 17 -1.09 14.43 -11.46
CA PHE A 17 -2.49 14.46 -11.87
C PHE A 17 -2.99 15.86 -12.19
N SER A 18 -2.50 16.87 -11.47
CA SER A 18 -2.91 18.25 -11.72
C SER A 18 -1.82 19.22 -11.30
N SER A 19 -1.75 20.37 -11.96
CA SER A 19 -0.90 21.48 -11.56
C SER A 19 -1.64 22.80 -11.73
N THR A 20 -1.29 23.79 -10.92
CA THR A 20 -1.77 25.16 -11.04
C THR A 20 -0.70 26.14 -10.57
N THR A 21 -0.66 27.33 -11.18
CA THR A 21 0.24 28.40 -10.76
C THR A 21 -0.58 29.57 -10.27
N LEU A 22 -0.36 30.00 -9.05
CA LEU A 22 -0.95 31.17 -8.43
C LEU A 22 0.01 32.34 -8.60
N SER A 23 -0.38 33.37 -9.33
CA SER A 23 0.33 34.64 -9.41
C SER A 23 -0.19 35.60 -8.36
N LEU A 24 0.67 35.96 -7.41
CA LEU A 24 0.35 36.80 -6.27
C LEU A 24 1.09 38.12 -6.37
N LYS A 25 0.39 39.22 -6.11
CA LYS A 25 0.97 40.56 -6.11
C LYS A 25 1.00 41.10 -4.69
N GLY A 26 2.21 41.37 -4.20
CA GLY A 26 2.41 41.98 -2.89
C GLY A 26 3.01 43.39 -3.03
N VAL A 27 2.63 44.27 -2.13
CA VAL A 27 3.15 45.65 -2.00
C VAL A 27 3.67 45.86 -0.60
N GLY A 28 4.85 46.46 -0.48
CA GLY A 28 5.47 46.74 0.83
C GLY A 28 6.60 47.75 0.71
N LYS A 29 6.94 48.35 1.83
CA LYS A 29 8.03 49.35 1.94
C LYS A 29 9.43 48.77 1.71
N ASN A 30 9.59 47.46 1.77
CA ASN A 30 10.80 46.73 1.48
C ASN A 30 10.46 45.33 0.91
N PRO A 31 11.43 44.59 0.33
CA PRO A 31 11.18 43.28 -0.28
C PRO A 31 10.47 42.27 0.64
N THR A 32 10.90 42.22 1.90
CA THR A 32 10.29 41.27 2.88
C THR A 32 8.81 41.57 3.13
N LYS A 33 8.44 42.85 3.29
CA LYS A 33 7.04 43.25 3.49
C LYS A 33 6.22 43.04 2.23
N ALA A 34 6.78 43.25 1.06
CA ALA A 34 6.12 42.97 -0.21
C ALA A 34 5.88 41.47 -0.36
N TYR A 35 6.86 40.60 -0.03
CA TYR A 35 6.73 39.15 -0.05
C TYR A 35 5.65 38.65 0.92
N MET A 36 5.68 39.12 2.17
CA MET A 36 4.65 38.79 3.18
C MET A 36 3.25 39.24 2.74
N SER A 37 3.13 40.40 2.09
CA SER A 37 1.88 40.86 1.52
C SER A 37 1.39 39.94 0.40
N ALA A 38 2.26 39.50 -0.49
CA ALA A 38 1.93 38.53 -1.55
C ALA A 38 1.41 37.21 -0.97
N LEU A 39 2.09 36.64 0.03
CA LEU A 39 1.66 35.40 0.69
C LEU A 39 0.25 35.49 1.30
N LYS A 40 -0.10 36.64 1.89
CA LYS A 40 -1.47 36.87 2.42
C LYS A 40 -2.53 36.80 1.33
N MET A 41 -2.19 37.08 0.09
CA MET A 41 -3.14 37.00 -1.04
C MET A 41 -3.57 35.57 -1.37
N ILE A 42 -2.88 34.54 -0.88
CA ILE A 42 -3.27 33.13 -1.04
C ILE A 42 -4.71 32.92 -0.52
N ASN A 43 -5.10 33.59 0.57
CA ASN A 43 -6.43 33.46 1.14
C ASN A 43 -7.54 33.89 0.16
N TYR A 44 -7.27 34.82 -0.74
CA TYR A 44 -8.23 35.29 -1.75
C TYR A 44 -8.29 34.36 -2.96
N LYS A 45 -7.34 33.41 -3.08
CA LYS A 45 -7.30 32.39 -4.13
C LYS A 45 -8.01 31.08 -3.78
N ARG A 46 -8.74 31.04 -2.66
CA ARG A 46 -9.48 29.84 -2.21
C ARG A 46 -10.40 29.22 -3.28
N PRO A 47 -11.16 29.99 -4.10
CA PRO A 47 -11.98 29.39 -5.14
C PRO A 47 -11.15 28.68 -6.21
N GLU A 48 -10.01 29.26 -6.64
CA GLU A 48 -9.09 28.67 -7.60
C GLU A 48 -8.45 27.39 -7.04
N LEU A 49 -8.03 27.42 -5.76
CA LEU A 49 -7.50 26.26 -5.05
C LEU A 49 -8.53 25.14 -4.94
N LYS A 50 -9.78 25.49 -4.61
CA LYS A 50 -10.86 24.50 -4.54
C LYS A 50 -11.10 23.83 -5.89
N SER A 51 -11.18 24.62 -6.97
CA SER A 51 -11.31 24.09 -8.33
C SER A 51 -10.14 23.22 -8.75
N PHE A 52 -8.90 23.61 -8.38
CA PHE A 52 -7.71 22.83 -8.62
C PHE A 52 -7.75 21.46 -7.91
N VAL A 53 -8.14 21.43 -6.64
CA VAL A 53 -8.26 20.20 -5.85
C VAL A 53 -9.33 19.27 -6.45
N GLU A 54 -10.52 19.81 -6.79
CA GLU A 54 -11.59 19.01 -7.41
C GLU A 54 -11.17 18.45 -8.78
N LYS A 55 -10.46 19.22 -9.59
CA LYS A 55 -9.91 18.73 -10.85
C LYS A 55 -8.92 17.60 -10.64
N GLY A 56 -7.97 17.77 -9.72
CA GLY A 56 -6.98 16.74 -9.40
C GLY A 56 -7.63 15.47 -8.87
N LYS A 57 -8.63 15.61 -7.99
CA LYS A 57 -9.42 14.50 -7.47
C LYS A 57 -10.10 13.70 -8.60
N ASN A 58 -10.77 14.38 -9.54
CA ASN A 58 -11.42 13.72 -10.65
C ASN A 58 -10.42 12.99 -11.56
N GLN A 59 -9.24 13.56 -11.80
CA GLN A 59 -8.18 12.93 -12.58
C GLN A 59 -7.60 11.68 -11.88
N ILE A 60 -7.48 11.70 -10.55
CA ILE A 60 -7.08 10.52 -9.78
C ILE A 60 -8.13 9.42 -9.93
N ILE A 61 -9.41 9.74 -9.76
CA ILE A 61 -10.52 8.78 -9.90
C ILE A 61 -10.54 8.16 -11.29
N GLU A 62 -10.42 8.97 -12.34
CA GLU A 62 -10.40 8.51 -13.72
C GLU A 62 -9.20 7.57 -13.99
N TYR A 63 -8.02 7.96 -13.53
CA TYR A 63 -6.80 7.16 -13.67
C TYR A 63 -6.97 5.77 -13.03
N TYR A 64 -7.30 5.73 -11.74
CA TYR A 64 -7.41 4.46 -11.02
C TYR A 64 -8.58 3.60 -11.51
N ASN A 65 -9.70 4.19 -11.91
CA ASN A 65 -10.81 3.44 -12.50
C ASN A 65 -10.41 2.83 -13.86
N SER A 66 -9.68 3.56 -14.68
CA SER A 66 -9.21 3.04 -15.99
C SER A 66 -8.12 1.97 -15.85
N LYS A 67 -7.34 1.99 -14.79
CA LYS A 67 -6.24 1.05 -14.53
C LYS A 67 -6.60 -0.06 -13.55
N CYS A 68 -7.80 -0.06 -13.00
CA CYS A 68 -8.17 -0.96 -11.91
C CYS A 68 -7.89 -2.43 -12.22
N ASP A 69 -8.43 -2.94 -13.31
CA ASP A 69 -8.26 -4.36 -13.69
C ASP A 69 -6.79 -4.73 -13.92
N PHE A 70 -6.00 -3.79 -14.44
CA PHE A 70 -4.57 -3.99 -14.62
C PHE A 70 -3.85 -4.11 -13.28
N ILE A 71 -4.12 -3.19 -12.34
CA ILE A 71 -3.51 -3.17 -11.00
C ILE A 71 -3.85 -4.47 -10.24
N LEU A 72 -5.11 -4.91 -10.30
CA LEU A 72 -5.54 -6.15 -9.64
C LEU A 72 -4.83 -7.38 -10.22
N LYS A 73 -4.77 -7.51 -11.55
CA LYS A 73 -4.08 -8.62 -12.22
C LYS A 73 -2.57 -8.62 -11.99
N ASP A 74 -1.95 -7.45 -11.92
CA ASP A 74 -0.53 -7.32 -11.60
C ASP A 74 -0.24 -7.85 -10.20
N ALA A 75 -1.07 -7.47 -9.20
CA ALA A 75 -0.96 -7.99 -7.85
C ALA A 75 -1.15 -9.52 -7.78
N GLU A 76 -2.13 -10.07 -8.50
CA GLU A 76 -2.34 -11.51 -8.59
C GLU A 76 -1.13 -12.22 -9.22
N SER A 77 -0.51 -11.61 -10.25
CA SER A 77 0.72 -12.11 -10.86
C SER A 77 1.91 -12.10 -9.90
N LEU A 78 2.07 -11.03 -9.11
CA LEU A 78 3.08 -10.93 -8.05
C LEU A 78 2.87 -12.02 -6.99
N ALA A 79 1.63 -12.23 -6.54
CA ALA A 79 1.30 -13.29 -5.59
C ALA A 79 1.62 -14.69 -6.14
N GLY A 80 1.32 -14.93 -7.41
CA GLY A 80 1.67 -16.20 -8.10
C GLY A 80 3.18 -16.47 -8.13
N ARG A 81 4.01 -15.43 -8.06
CA ARG A 81 5.47 -15.52 -7.91
C ARG A 81 5.94 -15.52 -6.46
N LYS A 82 5.02 -15.61 -5.50
CA LYS A 82 5.27 -15.55 -4.05
C LYS A 82 5.82 -14.20 -3.55
N GLN A 83 5.65 -13.15 -4.33
CA GLN A 83 5.98 -11.76 -3.98
C GLN A 83 4.78 -11.11 -3.25
N PHE A 84 4.37 -11.74 -2.15
CA PHE A 84 3.10 -11.41 -1.47
C PHE A 84 3.05 -9.99 -0.92
N ASP A 85 4.15 -9.51 -0.32
CA ASP A 85 4.17 -8.17 0.27
C ASP A 85 4.08 -7.08 -0.78
N GLU A 86 4.75 -7.27 -1.91
CA GLU A 86 4.69 -6.38 -3.07
C GLU A 86 3.29 -6.40 -3.70
N ALA A 87 2.69 -7.58 -3.81
CA ALA A 87 1.33 -7.76 -4.30
C ALA A 87 0.30 -7.03 -3.44
N ILE A 88 0.37 -7.19 -2.12
CA ILE A 88 -0.51 -6.51 -1.15
C ILE A 88 -0.31 -4.99 -1.24
N TYR A 89 0.94 -4.54 -1.29
CA TYR A 89 1.27 -3.13 -1.42
C TYR A 89 0.66 -2.52 -2.69
N THR A 90 0.74 -3.23 -3.82
CA THR A 90 0.18 -2.78 -5.10
C THR A 90 -1.32 -2.48 -5.00
N VAL A 91 -2.11 -3.34 -4.41
CA VAL A 91 -3.57 -3.14 -4.31
C VAL A 91 -3.98 -2.23 -3.16
N THR A 92 -3.22 -2.18 -2.07
CA THR A 92 -3.50 -1.28 -0.95
C THR A 92 -3.10 0.16 -1.22
N SER A 93 -2.34 0.41 -2.27
CA SER A 93 -2.00 1.76 -2.73
C SER A 93 -3.14 2.46 -3.50
N ILE A 94 -4.20 1.73 -3.86
CA ILE A 94 -5.38 2.32 -4.52
C ILE A 94 -6.06 3.30 -3.56
N PRO A 95 -6.24 4.59 -3.93
CA PRO A 95 -6.87 5.57 -3.06
C PRO A 95 -8.32 5.23 -2.74
N ASP A 96 -8.75 5.45 -1.50
CA ASP A 96 -10.11 5.18 -1.02
C ASP A 96 -11.19 6.02 -1.73
N ILE A 97 -10.81 7.15 -2.32
CA ILE A 97 -11.66 7.98 -3.15
C ILE A 97 -12.15 7.25 -4.41
N CYS A 98 -11.38 6.26 -4.89
CA CYS A 98 -11.72 5.38 -6.01
C CYS A 98 -12.52 4.18 -5.52
N LYS A 99 -13.67 4.42 -4.88
CA LYS A 99 -14.41 3.46 -4.05
C LYS A 99 -14.55 2.06 -4.64
N GLU A 100 -14.95 1.94 -5.89
CA GLU A 100 -15.17 0.63 -6.52
C GLU A 100 -13.85 -0.15 -6.66
N CYS A 101 -12.83 0.47 -7.22
CA CYS A 101 -11.52 -0.14 -7.39
C CYS A 101 -10.85 -0.43 -6.03
N TYR A 102 -10.97 0.49 -5.07
CA TYR A 102 -10.47 0.31 -3.71
C TYR A 102 -11.07 -0.90 -3.01
N LEU A 103 -12.40 -1.12 -3.12
CA LEU A 103 -13.06 -2.28 -2.53
C LEU A 103 -12.60 -3.58 -3.18
N LYS A 104 -12.52 -3.63 -4.52
CA LYS A 104 -11.95 -4.78 -5.24
C LYS A 104 -10.50 -5.04 -4.81
N GLY A 105 -9.69 -3.99 -4.66
CA GLY A 105 -8.31 -4.09 -4.18
C GLY A 105 -8.21 -4.68 -2.78
N LYS A 106 -9.12 -4.30 -1.87
CA LYS A 106 -9.20 -4.90 -0.52
C LYS A 106 -9.49 -6.40 -0.57
N ASP A 107 -10.43 -6.83 -1.39
CA ASP A 107 -10.78 -8.25 -1.51
C ASP A 107 -9.60 -9.05 -2.06
N VAL A 108 -8.90 -8.52 -3.07
CA VAL A 108 -7.67 -9.11 -3.61
C VAL A 108 -6.56 -9.15 -2.54
N ALA A 109 -6.36 -8.07 -1.77
CA ALA A 109 -5.39 -8.02 -0.68
C ALA A 109 -5.64 -9.11 0.37
N ILE A 110 -6.90 -9.30 0.77
CA ILE A 110 -7.29 -10.34 1.73
C ILE A 110 -6.98 -11.74 1.19
N ASN A 111 -7.28 -12.00 -0.09
CA ASN A 111 -6.97 -13.28 -0.71
C ASN A 111 -5.47 -13.54 -0.81
N ILE A 112 -4.69 -12.53 -1.19
CA ILE A 112 -3.23 -12.63 -1.27
C ILE A 112 -2.63 -12.86 0.12
N PHE A 113 -3.14 -12.17 1.14
CA PHE A 113 -2.69 -12.37 2.53
C PHE A 113 -2.95 -13.81 3.01
N LYS A 114 -4.12 -14.39 2.69
CA LYS A 114 -4.39 -15.80 2.99
C LYS A 114 -3.42 -16.73 2.27
N GLN A 115 -3.12 -16.49 1.00
CA GLN A 115 -2.13 -17.28 0.25
C GLN A 115 -0.72 -17.17 0.88
N LYS A 116 -0.35 -15.98 1.37
CA LYS A 116 0.90 -15.76 2.10
C LYS A 116 0.95 -16.65 3.35
N LEU A 117 -0.09 -16.61 4.19
CA LEU A 117 -0.16 -17.41 5.41
C LEU A 117 -0.09 -18.92 5.12
N GLU A 118 -0.80 -19.40 4.10
CA GLU A 118 -0.74 -20.81 3.67
C GLU A 118 0.68 -21.18 3.19
N ASN A 119 1.33 -20.32 2.41
CA ASN A 119 2.70 -20.56 1.95
C ASN A 119 3.69 -20.57 3.12
N GLU A 120 3.58 -19.65 4.07
CA GLU A 120 4.41 -19.59 5.28
C GLU A 120 4.20 -20.83 6.15
N CYS A 121 2.96 -21.29 6.28
CA CYS A 121 2.63 -22.51 7.01
C CYS A 121 3.32 -23.73 6.40
N MET A 122 3.21 -23.93 5.09
CA MET A 122 3.87 -25.04 4.38
C MET A 122 5.38 -24.98 4.50
N GLN A 123 5.97 -23.76 4.45
CA GLN A 123 7.41 -23.59 4.62
C GLN A 123 7.84 -23.94 6.04
N ASN A 124 7.13 -23.46 7.07
CA ASN A 124 7.43 -23.76 8.47
C ASN A 124 7.36 -25.26 8.77
N ILE A 125 6.40 -25.99 8.21
CA ILE A 125 6.35 -27.46 8.34
C ILE A 125 7.56 -28.12 7.69
N ALA A 126 7.97 -27.68 6.49
CA ALA A 126 9.13 -28.23 5.80
C ALA A 126 10.43 -27.97 6.60
N ASP A 127 10.58 -26.76 7.13
CA ASP A 127 11.73 -26.38 7.94
C ASP A 127 11.75 -27.13 9.27
N ALA A 128 10.60 -27.32 9.92
CA ALA A 128 10.47 -28.12 11.14
C ALA A 128 10.86 -29.59 10.91
N ARG A 129 10.40 -30.20 9.80
CA ARG A 129 10.80 -31.56 9.43
C ARG A 129 12.30 -31.67 9.18
N THR A 130 12.88 -30.67 8.55
CA THR A 130 14.33 -30.60 8.29
C THR A 130 15.12 -30.48 9.57
N ALA A 131 14.68 -29.64 10.52
CA ALA A 131 15.28 -29.49 11.83
C ALA A 131 15.17 -30.78 12.66
N LYS A 132 13.99 -31.42 12.68
CA LYS A 132 13.75 -32.72 13.33
C LYS A 132 14.70 -33.81 12.79
N ALA A 133 14.89 -33.88 11.47
CA ALA A 133 15.79 -34.84 10.85
C ALA A 133 17.27 -34.64 11.23
N LYS A 134 17.62 -33.50 11.81
CA LYS A 134 18.95 -33.16 12.35
C LYS A 134 18.98 -33.22 13.88
N ASP A 135 18.01 -33.85 14.51
CA ASP A 135 17.84 -33.95 15.97
C ASP A 135 17.78 -32.60 16.70
N ASN A 136 17.42 -31.51 15.94
CA ASN A 136 17.27 -30.19 16.53
C ASN A 136 15.79 -29.91 16.82
N TYR A 137 15.31 -30.53 17.91
CA TYR A 137 13.89 -30.52 18.29
C TYR A 137 13.41 -29.14 18.74
N ASP A 138 14.24 -28.35 19.43
CA ASP A 138 13.90 -26.99 19.86
C ASP A 138 13.64 -26.08 18.65
N LEU A 139 14.51 -26.16 17.66
CA LEU A 139 14.32 -25.39 16.42
C LEU A 139 13.08 -25.86 15.64
N ALA A 140 12.86 -27.17 15.57
CA ALA A 140 11.67 -27.72 14.91
C ALA A 140 10.38 -27.23 15.59
N ALA A 141 10.31 -27.25 16.92
CA ALA A 141 9.20 -26.73 17.68
C ALA A 141 8.98 -25.22 17.46
N SER A 142 10.07 -24.46 17.38
CA SER A 142 9.98 -23.00 17.14
C SER A 142 9.33 -22.65 15.80
N TYR A 143 9.58 -23.41 14.73
CA TYR A 143 8.92 -23.22 13.44
C TYR A 143 7.41 -23.49 13.51
N LEU A 144 6.97 -24.47 14.28
CA LEU A 144 5.58 -24.89 14.38
C LEU A 144 4.75 -24.00 15.30
N SER A 145 5.36 -23.43 16.35
CA SER A 145 4.68 -22.58 17.32
C SER A 145 4.13 -21.26 16.74
N ASN A 146 4.65 -20.82 15.60
CA ASN A 146 4.23 -19.58 14.92
C ASN A 146 3.09 -19.80 13.93
N ILE A 147 2.63 -21.04 13.73
CA ILE A 147 1.55 -21.37 12.78
C ILE A 147 0.20 -21.00 13.38
N LEU A 148 -0.56 -20.16 12.66
CA LEU A 148 -1.87 -19.67 13.09
C LEU A 148 -2.96 -20.77 12.92
N PRO A 149 -3.99 -20.79 13.77
CA PRO A 149 -5.06 -21.79 13.69
C PRO A 149 -5.90 -21.75 12.39
N ASP A 150 -5.94 -20.58 11.72
CA ASP A 150 -6.82 -20.34 10.58
C ASP A 150 -6.26 -20.82 9.23
N VAL A 151 -5.05 -21.42 9.22
CA VAL A 151 -4.43 -21.94 8.00
C VAL A 151 -4.68 -23.42 7.83
N SER A 152 -4.73 -23.90 6.58
CA SER A 152 -5.11 -25.28 6.26
C SER A 152 -4.17 -26.34 6.87
N CYS A 153 -2.90 -26.03 7.00
CA CYS A 153 -1.89 -26.96 7.51
C CYS A 153 -1.73 -26.94 9.04
N TYR A 154 -2.57 -26.21 9.79
CA TYR A 154 -2.47 -26.13 11.25
C TYR A 154 -2.54 -27.49 11.95
N ASN A 155 -3.47 -28.37 11.52
CA ASN A 155 -3.59 -29.69 12.10
C ASN A 155 -2.33 -30.54 11.90
N ASP A 156 -1.72 -30.49 10.72
CA ASP A 156 -0.48 -31.20 10.43
C ASP A 156 0.68 -30.67 11.29
N ALA A 157 0.70 -29.34 11.51
CA ALA A 157 1.68 -28.70 12.39
C ALA A 157 1.53 -29.18 13.84
N GLN A 158 0.30 -29.29 14.36
CA GLN A 158 0.03 -29.79 15.71
C GLN A 158 0.43 -31.25 15.88
N ILE A 159 0.17 -32.11 14.89
CA ILE A 159 0.60 -33.49 14.89
C ILE A 159 2.13 -33.56 14.96
N LEU A 160 2.82 -32.81 14.10
CA LEU A 160 4.29 -32.81 14.07
C LEU A 160 4.90 -32.24 15.35
N LEU A 161 4.27 -31.22 15.95
CA LEU A 161 4.70 -30.64 17.23
C LEU A 161 4.64 -31.68 18.35
N LYS A 162 3.53 -32.43 18.44
CA LYS A 162 3.38 -33.51 19.42
C LYS A 162 4.43 -34.62 19.25
N GLU A 163 4.72 -35.00 17.99
CA GLU A 163 5.79 -35.96 17.71
C GLU A 163 7.18 -35.49 18.14
N ILE A 164 7.40 -34.16 18.21
CA ILE A 164 8.66 -33.53 18.64
C ILE A 164 8.73 -33.52 20.18
N GLU A 165 7.61 -33.26 20.85
CA GLU A 165 7.52 -33.22 22.32
C GLU A 165 7.68 -34.59 22.96
N ASP A 166 7.38 -35.68 22.26
CA ASP A 166 7.50 -37.05 22.73
C ASP A 166 8.95 -37.61 22.66
N HIS A 167 9.92 -36.79 22.18
CA HIS A 167 11.34 -37.10 22.04
C HIS A 167 12.20 -36.35 23.05
#